data_f548884b399aeae7a08e4c18def4e2a8
#
_entry.id   f548884b399aeae7a08e4c18def4e2a8
#
_cell.length_a   1.000
_cell.length_b   1.000
_cell.length_c   1.000
_cell.angle_alpha   90.00
_cell.angle_beta   90.00
_cell.angle_gamma   90.00
#
_symmetry.space_group_name_H-M   'P 1'
#
loop_
_entity.id
_entity.type
_entity.pdbx_description
1 polymer ?
#
loop_
_entity_poly.entity_id
_entity_poly.type
_entity_poly.pdbx_seq_one_letter_code
_entity_poly.pdbx_strand_id
1 'polypeptide(L)'
;MNHVSVVIPALNEEQPIADVVRECLATGVPNEVIVVDNGSSDRTADRAREAGARVVTAPQGYGRACAAGVSALSPECDVVVFLDGDGSDVPEFMSELVEPIACGTHDFVIGSRTRGQREPGSMNFQQILSGQAAGLILRLLYGVRYTDMCPFRAIRRDALENLGMREETYGWNLEMQMKAARAGLRVLEVPVNHRRRAGGESKVSGTLRGTFVAGSRIVATLLRVAASPKG
;
A
#
# COMPACT_ATOMS: atom_id res chain seq x y z
N MET A 1 -9.20 1.66 22.37
CA MET A 1 -8.79 2.35 21.12
C MET A 1 -7.92 1.36 20.36
N ASN A 2 -8.11 1.22 19.06
CA ASN A 2 -7.29 0.30 18.27
C ASN A 2 -5.88 0.88 18.10
N HIS A 3 -4.87 0.03 18.26
CA HIS A 3 -3.49 0.41 18.01
C HIS A 3 -3.18 0.35 16.52
N VAL A 4 -2.84 1.48 15.92
CA VAL A 4 -2.62 1.64 14.48
C VAL A 4 -1.12 1.73 14.19
N SER A 5 -0.61 0.87 13.33
CA SER A 5 0.76 0.93 12.83
C SER A 5 0.77 1.27 11.34
N VAL A 6 1.59 2.24 10.96
CA VAL A 6 1.78 2.64 9.56
C VAL A 6 3.07 2.02 9.03
N VAL A 7 3.01 1.37 7.87
CA VAL A 7 4.15 0.78 7.16
C VAL A 7 4.39 1.55 5.86
N ILE A 8 5.58 2.12 5.72
CA ILE A 8 6.00 2.93 4.58
C ILE A 8 7.22 2.29 3.91
N PRO A 9 7.06 1.53 2.82
CA PRO A 9 8.19 1.08 2.02
C PRO A 9 8.84 2.27 1.32
N ALA A 10 10.16 2.43 1.45
CA ALA A 10 10.90 3.54 0.88
C ALA A 10 12.20 3.07 0.19
N LEU A 11 12.50 3.61 -0.99
CA LEU A 11 13.75 3.37 -1.72
C LEU A 11 14.18 4.65 -2.43
N ASN A 12 15.25 5.31 -1.95
CA ASN A 12 15.74 6.58 -2.45
C ASN A 12 14.64 7.66 -2.48
N GLU A 13 14.09 7.93 -1.31
CA GLU A 13 13.02 8.92 -1.07
C GLU A 13 13.48 9.98 -0.05
N GLU A 14 14.80 10.33 -0.01
CA GLU A 14 15.35 11.26 0.99
C GLU A 14 14.67 12.63 1.02
N GLN A 15 14.13 13.08 -0.12
CA GLN A 15 13.45 14.37 -0.20
C GLN A 15 12.06 14.34 0.47
N PRO A 16 11.12 13.41 0.10
CA PRO A 16 9.79 13.41 0.65
C PRO A 16 9.64 12.70 1.99
N ILE A 17 10.48 11.73 2.32
CA ILE A 17 10.20 10.79 3.41
C ILE A 17 9.98 11.46 4.77
N ALA A 18 10.73 12.51 5.09
CA ALA A 18 10.60 13.20 6.36
C ALA A 18 9.24 13.90 6.49
N ASP A 19 8.74 14.50 5.43
CA ASP A 19 7.44 15.17 5.41
C ASP A 19 6.30 14.15 5.44
N VAL A 20 6.42 13.04 4.69
CA VAL A 20 5.47 11.92 4.75
C VAL A 20 5.30 11.39 6.18
N VAL A 21 6.41 11.17 6.89
CA VAL A 21 6.38 10.71 8.30
C VAL A 21 5.70 11.74 9.19
N ARG A 22 6.06 13.02 9.08
CA ARG A 22 5.46 14.10 9.88
C ARG A 22 3.96 14.26 9.59
N GLU A 23 3.56 14.21 8.32
CA GLU A 23 2.14 14.25 7.94
C GLU A 23 1.37 13.07 8.53
N CYS A 24 1.92 11.85 8.48
CA CYS A 24 1.29 10.69 9.12
C CYS A 24 1.10 10.92 10.63
N LEU A 25 2.15 11.34 11.33
CA LEU A 25 2.10 11.60 12.77
C LEU A 25 1.14 12.75 13.11
N ALA A 26 1.07 13.78 12.29
CA ALA A 26 0.21 14.94 12.49
C ALA A 26 -1.29 14.60 12.40
N THR A 27 -1.68 13.49 11.75
CA THR A 27 -3.09 13.03 11.75
C THR A 27 -3.56 12.61 13.14
N GLY A 28 -2.65 12.27 14.06
CA GLY A 28 -2.97 11.71 15.38
C GLY A 28 -3.59 10.31 15.36
N VAL A 29 -3.65 9.67 14.19
CA VAL A 29 -4.21 8.32 14.02
C VAL A 29 -3.22 7.22 14.39
N PRO A 30 -1.94 7.25 13.89
CA PRO A 30 -1.01 6.15 14.16
C PRO A 30 -0.39 6.23 15.56
N ASN A 31 -0.21 5.06 16.18
CA ASN A 31 0.59 4.89 17.38
C ASN A 31 2.08 4.70 17.04
N GLU A 32 2.38 4.17 15.85
CA GLU A 32 3.73 4.05 15.33
C GLU A 32 3.77 4.24 13.82
N VAL A 33 4.90 4.76 13.33
CA VAL A 33 5.22 4.82 11.89
C VAL A 33 6.51 4.04 11.67
N ILE A 34 6.45 3.03 10.81
CA ILE A 34 7.57 2.16 10.43
C ILE A 34 7.94 2.48 9.00
N VAL A 35 9.11 3.06 8.78
CA VAL A 35 9.70 3.21 7.45
C VAL A 35 10.60 2.01 7.17
N VAL A 36 10.34 1.33 6.08
CA VAL A 36 11.17 0.20 5.64
C VAL A 36 12.10 0.66 4.53
N ASP A 37 13.36 0.84 4.88
CA ASP A 37 14.42 1.14 3.91
C ASP A 37 14.72 -0.08 3.06
N ASN A 38 14.39 0.01 1.79
CA ASN A 38 14.44 -1.07 0.82
C ASN A 38 15.77 -1.09 0.03
N GLY A 39 16.86 -0.73 0.71
CA GLY A 39 18.21 -0.66 0.16
C GLY A 39 18.51 0.68 -0.52
N SER A 40 18.14 1.79 0.11
CA SER A 40 18.47 3.14 -0.37
C SER A 40 19.96 3.40 -0.34
N SER A 41 20.43 4.18 -1.32
CA SER A 41 21.81 4.69 -1.41
C SER A 41 21.96 6.15 -0.96
N ASP A 42 20.83 6.80 -0.64
CA ASP A 42 20.73 8.18 -0.17
C ASP A 42 20.42 8.25 1.35
N ARG A 43 20.04 9.42 1.84
CA ARG A 43 19.76 9.65 3.27
C ARG A 43 18.32 9.30 3.68
N THR A 44 17.60 8.47 2.92
CA THR A 44 16.20 8.10 3.21
C THR A 44 16.00 7.62 4.66
N ALA A 45 16.82 6.64 5.09
CA ALA A 45 16.71 6.04 6.42
C ALA A 45 16.96 7.07 7.54
N ASP A 46 17.97 7.95 7.38
CA ASP A 46 18.30 8.95 8.38
C ASP A 46 17.20 10.00 8.49
N ARG A 47 16.71 10.49 7.37
CA ARG A 47 15.61 11.46 7.30
C ARG A 47 14.33 10.92 7.95
N ALA A 48 14.03 9.64 7.73
CA ALA A 48 12.88 8.99 8.36
C ALA A 48 13.02 8.93 9.89
N ARG A 49 14.22 8.56 10.42
CA ARG A 49 14.48 8.55 11.87
C ARG A 49 14.38 9.95 12.47
N GLU A 50 14.99 10.95 11.82
CA GLU A 50 14.93 12.35 12.25
C GLU A 50 13.49 12.89 12.32
N ALA A 51 12.60 12.35 11.47
CA ALA A 51 11.17 12.71 11.46
C ALA A 51 10.33 11.96 12.50
N GLY A 52 10.90 10.99 13.23
CA GLY A 52 10.21 10.23 14.30
C GLY A 52 9.74 8.83 13.91
N ALA A 53 10.11 8.32 12.73
CA ALA A 53 9.78 6.96 12.34
C ALA A 53 10.74 5.94 12.97
N ARG A 54 10.23 4.75 13.26
CA ARG A 54 11.06 3.56 13.45
C ARG A 54 11.49 3.03 12.09
N VAL A 55 12.80 2.86 11.88
CA VAL A 55 13.33 2.41 10.59
C VAL A 55 13.80 0.97 10.70
N VAL A 56 13.36 0.14 9.78
CA VAL A 56 13.83 -1.23 9.54
C VAL A 56 14.37 -1.34 8.12
N THR A 57 15.19 -2.35 7.84
CA THR A 57 15.78 -2.57 6.52
C THR A 57 15.25 -3.85 5.90
N ALA A 58 15.13 -3.86 4.58
CA ALA A 58 14.74 -5.05 3.81
C ALA A 58 15.55 -5.14 2.50
N PRO A 59 15.80 -6.34 1.97
CA PRO A 59 16.31 -6.51 0.61
C PRO A 59 15.38 -5.86 -0.41
N GLN A 60 15.93 -5.42 -1.55
CA GLN A 60 15.15 -4.78 -2.59
C GLN A 60 13.93 -5.60 -3.04
N GLY A 61 12.78 -4.95 -3.09
CA GLY A 61 11.49 -5.51 -3.48
C GLY A 61 10.36 -4.89 -2.67
N TYR A 62 9.39 -4.27 -3.33
CA TYR A 62 8.27 -3.59 -2.69
C TYR A 62 7.52 -4.50 -1.69
N GLY A 63 7.19 -5.73 -2.13
CA GLY A 63 6.54 -6.71 -1.26
C GLY A 63 7.42 -7.18 -0.10
N ARG A 64 8.75 -7.30 -0.33
CA ARG A 64 9.70 -7.62 0.76
C ARG A 64 9.73 -6.51 1.81
N ALA A 65 9.71 -5.26 1.38
CA ALA A 65 9.64 -4.13 2.29
C ALA A 65 8.33 -4.13 3.09
N CYS A 66 7.19 -4.32 2.43
CA CYS A 66 5.90 -4.43 3.11
C CYS A 66 5.92 -5.59 4.14
N ALA A 67 6.41 -6.77 3.76
CA ALA A 67 6.50 -7.94 4.65
C ALA A 67 7.43 -7.69 5.85
N ALA A 68 8.57 -7.03 5.65
CA ALA A 68 9.49 -6.66 6.73
C ALA A 68 8.84 -5.65 7.69
N GLY A 69 8.08 -4.69 7.18
CA GLY A 69 7.29 -3.77 8.00
C GLY A 69 6.24 -4.50 8.84
N VAL A 70 5.53 -5.45 8.24
CA VAL A 70 4.55 -6.30 8.96
C VAL A 70 5.22 -7.13 10.04
N SER A 71 6.40 -7.69 9.77
CA SER A 71 7.17 -8.47 10.77
C SER A 71 7.67 -7.61 11.92
N ALA A 72 7.76 -6.30 11.73
CA ALA A 72 8.24 -5.34 12.71
C ALA A 72 7.10 -4.64 13.49
N LEU A 73 5.84 -4.97 13.26
CA LEU A 73 4.70 -4.36 13.97
C LEU A 73 4.80 -4.55 15.48
N SER A 74 4.34 -3.53 16.22
CA SER A 74 4.14 -3.68 17.67
C SER A 74 3.21 -4.87 17.98
N PRO A 75 3.46 -5.63 19.07
CA PRO A 75 2.53 -6.68 19.51
C PRO A 75 1.10 -6.19 19.69
N GLU A 76 0.92 -4.94 20.10
CA GLU A 76 -0.36 -4.30 20.34
C GLU A 76 -1.09 -3.85 19.05
N CYS A 77 -0.44 -3.92 17.90
CA CYS A 77 -1.04 -3.47 16.64
C CYS A 77 -2.32 -4.23 16.29
N ASP A 78 -3.40 -3.50 16.09
CA ASP A 78 -4.70 -4.03 15.66
C ASP A 78 -4.97 -3.77 14.17
N VAL A 79 -4.52 -2.59 13.69
CA VAL A 79 -4.76 -2.14 12.30
C VAL A 79 -3.44 -1.74 11.65
N VAL A 80 -3.19 -2.27 10.47
CA VAL A 80 -2.01 -1.95 9.66
C VAL A 80 -2.43 -1.04 8.51
N VAL A 81 -1.76 0.10 8.41
CA VAL A 81 -1.91 1.04 7.29
C VAL A 81 -0.66 0.98 6.42
N PHE A 82 -0.84 0.90 5.11
CA PHE A 82 0.23 1.04 4.12
C PHE A 82 0.05 2.33 3.35
N LEU A 83 1.14 3.02 3.03
CA LEU A 83 1.20 4.11 2.05
C LEU A 83 2.63 4.23 1.50
N ASP A 84 2.78 4.88 0.34
CA ASP A 84 4.09 5.03 -0.30
C ASP A 84 4.90 6.18 0.31
N GLY A 85 6.24 6.05 0.31
CA GLY A 85 7.17 7.04 0.88
C GLY A 85 7.46 8.24 -0.02
N ASP A 86 6.80 8.36 -1.18
CA ASP A 86 7.11 9.36 -2.22
C ASP A 86 6.32 10.68 -2.12
N GLY A 87 5.46 10.80 -1.10
CA GLY A 87 4.64 11.98 -0.83
C GLY A 87 3.41 12.12 -1.74
N SER A 88 3.09 11.12 -2.56
CA SER A 88 1.93 11.19 -3.44
C SER A 88 0.60 10.84 -2.76
N ASP A 89 0.63 9.99 -1.75
CA ASP A 89 -0.52 9.71 -0.90
C ASP A 89 -0.77 10.88 0.07
N VAL A 90 -2.03 11.08 0.49
CA VAL A 90 -2.46 12.17 1.37
C VAL A 90 -2.86 11.58 2.73
N PRO A 91 -1.98 11.60 3.76
CA PRO A 91 -2.22 10.96 5.06
C PRO A 91 -3.46 11.47 5.80
N GLU A 92 -3.96 12.66 5.48
CA GLU A 92 -5.19 13.23 6.06
C GLU A 92 -6.41 12.29 5.93
N PHE A 93 -6.44 11.43 4.90
CA PHE A 93 -7.49 10.44 4.69
C PHE A 93 -7.30 9.15 5.53
N MET A 94 -6.29 9.10 6.42
CA MET A 94 -6.00 7.88 7.19
C MET A 94 -7.16 7.49 8.12
N SER A 95 -7.84 8.47 8.71
CA SER A 95 -9.00 8.22 9.57
C SER A 95 -10.12 7.50 8.83
N GLU A 96 -10.43 7.91 7.58
CA GLU A 96 -11.48 7.29 6.77
C GLU A 96 -11.14 5.84 6.39
N LEU A 97 -9.85 5.49 6.32
CA LEU A 97 -9.40 4.12 6.10
C LEU A 97 -9.47 3.27 7.38
N VAL A 98 -9.13 3.86 8.53
CA VAL A 98 -9.01 3.13 9.80
C VAL A 98 -10.35 2.99 10.51
N GLU A 99 -11.19 4.02 10.50
CA GLU A 99 -12.44 4.05 11.27
C GLU A 99 -13.41 2.89 10.97
N PRO A 100 -13.65 2.48 9.70
CA PRO A 100 -14.52 1.34 9.41
C PRO A 100 -13.99 0.01 9.97
N ILE A 101 -12.66 -0.13 10.10
CA ILE A 101 -12.03 -1.31 10.71
C ILE A 101 -12.16 -1.21 12.24
N ALA A 102 -11.87 -0.06 12.81
CA ALA A 102 -11.94 0.20 14.24
C ALA A 102 -13.36 -0.02 14.80
N CYS A 103 -14.39 0.34 14.02
CA CYS A 103 -15.79 0.10 14.34
C CYS A 103 -16.24 -1.35 14.04
N GLY A 104 -15.38 -2.22 13.54
CA GLY A 104 -15.69 -3.62 13.25
C GLY A 104 -16.64 -3.84 12.07
N THR A 105 -16.89 -2.82 11.23
CA THR A 105 -17.78 -2.94 10.08
C THR A 105 -17.10 -3.55 8.86
N HIS A 106 -15.80 -3.31 8.70
CA HIS A 106 -14.97 -3.79 7.59
C HIS A 106 -13.67 -4.41 8.10
N ASP A 107 -13.05 -5.25 7.27
CA ASP A 107 -11.79 -5.92 7.57
C ASP A 107 -10.63 -5.35 6.76
N PHE A 108 -10.94 -4.79 5.59
CA PHE A 108 -9.98 -4.19 4.66
C PHE A 108 -10.58 -2.95 3.99
N VAL A 109 -9.90 -1.82 4.11
CA VAL A 109 -10.30 -0.55 3.49
C VAL A 109 -9.18 -0.07 2.58
N ILE A 110 -9.51 0.29 1.35
CA ILE A 110 -8.56 0.75 0.34
C ILE A 110 -8.94 2.12 -0.17
N GLY A 111 -7.97 3.00 -0.32
CA GLY A 111 -8.14 4.28 -0.99
C GLY A 111 -8.42 4.09 -2.48
N SER A 112 -9.26 4.93 -3.05
CA SER A 112 -9.46 5.00 -4.50
C SER A 112 -9.10 6.39 -5.00
N ARG A 113 -7.95 6.49 -5.65
CA ARG A 113 -7.45 7.73 -6.29
C ARG A 113 -8.30 8.11 -7.49
N THR A 114 -8.94 7.12 -8.12
CA THR A 114 -9.82 7.36 -9.27
C THR A 114 -11.18 7.95 -8.88
N ARG A 115 -11.55 7.85 -7.60
CA ARG A 115 -12.80 8.41 -7.05
C ARG A 115 -12.58 9.72 -6.26
N GLY A 116 -11.33 10.02 -5.88
CA GLY A 116 -10.92 11.26 -5.22
C GLY A 116 -10.42 12.33 -6.18
N GLN A 117 -9.90 13.43 -5.63
CA GLN A 117 -9.26 14.49 -6.39
C GLN A 117 -7.81 14.13 -6.69
N ARG A 118 -7.38 14.34 -7.92
CA ARG A 118 -6.01 14.05 -8.36
C ARG A 118 -5.36 15.29 -8.94
N GLU A 119 -4.13 15.55 -8.54
CA GLU A 119 -3.33 16.55 -9.24
C GLU A 119 -3.09 16.13 -10.69
N PRO A 120 -3.15 17.06 -11.65
CA PRO A 120 -2.85 16.76 -13.04
C PRO A 120 -1.47 16.11 -13.20
N GLY A 121 -1.40 14.91 -13.80
CA GLY A 121 -0.15 14.17 -13.99
C GLY A 121 0.34 13.34 -12.79
N SER A 122 -0.43 13.25 -11.69
CA SER A 122 -0.10 12.37 -10.56
C SER A 122 -0.24 10.88 -10.88
N MET A 123 -1.09 10.54 -11.84
CA MET A 123 -1.23 9.18 -12.38
C MET A 123 -1.17 9.21 -13.91
N ASN A 124 -0.49 8.22 -14.50
CA ASN A 124 -0.50 8.04 -15.94
C ASN A 124 -1.68 7.16 -16.41
N PHE A 125 -2.00 7.23 -17.71
CA PHE A 125 -3.11 6.48 -18.31
C PHE A 125 -2.97 4.97 -18.10
N GLN A 126 -1.75 4.44 -18.14
CA GLN A 126 -1.48 3.00 -17.97
C GLN A 126 -1.80 2.52 -16.55
N GLN A 127 -1.51 3.34 -15.52
CA GLN A 127 -1.86 3.03 -14.13
C GLN A 127 -3.39 2.98 -13.94
N ILE A 128 -4.11 3.92 -14.53
CA ILE A 128 -5.58 3.95 -14.46
C ILE A 128 -6.16 2.73 -15.16
N LEU A 129 -5.73 2.46 -16.38
CA LEU A 129 -6.23 1.33 -17.19
C LEU A 129 -5.92 -0.02 -16.52
N SER A 130 -4.71 -0.20 -15.99
CA SER A 130 -4.34 -1.45 -15.30
C SER A 130 -5.14 -1.65 -14.01
N GLY A 131 -5.41 -0.58 -13.25
CA GLY A 131 -6.27 -0.63 -12.07
C GLY A 131 -7.70 -1.05 -12.42
N GLN A 132 -8.27 -0.46 -13.47
CA GLN A 132 -9.62 -0.80 -13.94
C GLN A 132 -9.70 -2.24 -14.46
N ALA A 133 -8.69 -2.68 -15.23
CA ALA A 133 -8.63 -4.05 -15.74
C ALA A 133 -8.52 -5.07 -14.59
N ALA A 134 -7.65 -4.82 -13.62
CA ALA A 134 -7.55 -5.66 -12.42
C ALA A 134 -8.87 -5.69 -11.64
N GLY A 135 -9.51 -4.55 -11.43
CA GLY A 135 -10.81 -4.45 -10.77
C GLY A 135 -11.91 -5.24 -11.50
N LEU A 136 -11.94 -5.20 -12.84
CA LEU A 136 -12.88 -5.99 -13.64
C LEU A 136 -12.64 -7.49 -13.48
N ILE A 137 -11.37 -7.92 -13.54
CA ILE A 137 -10.99 -9.34 -13.36
C ILE A 137 -11.40 -9.83 -11.96
N LEU A 138 -11.13 -9.04 -10.92
CA LEU A 138 -11.49 -9.38 -9.55
C LEU A 138 -13.00 -9.46 -9.35
N ARG A 139 -13.75 -8.58 -10.02
CA ARG A 139 -15.22 -8.65 -10.01
C ARG A 139 -15.73 -9.94 -10.65
N LEU A 140 -15.15 -10.34 -11.78
CA LEU A 140 -15.56 -11.58 -12.49
C LEU A 140 -15.19 -12.83 -11.70
N LEU A 141 -14.01 -12.84 -11.04
CA LEU A 141 -13.52 -14.02 -10.32
C LEU A 141 -14.11 -14.16 -8.92
N TYR A 142 -14.31 -13.05 -8.20
CA TYR A 142 -14.62 -13.05 -6.77
C TYR A 142 -15.86 -12.22 -6.39
N GLY A 143 -16.51 -11.54 -7.34
CA GLY A 143 -17.67 -10.69 -7.08
C GLY A 143 -17.36 -9.36 -6.38
N VAL A 144 -16.10 -9.09 -6.01
CA VAL A 144 -15.67 -7.85 -5.32
C VAL A 144 -15.31 -6.79 -6.33
N ARG A 145 -15.81 -5.57 -6.12
CA ARG A 145 -15.59 -4.45 -7.03
C ARG A 145 -14.49 -3.55 -6.51
N TYR A 146 -13.38 -3.45 -7.27
CA TYR A 146 -12.31 -2.49 -7.04
C TYR A 146 -12.23 -1.51 -8.21
N THR A 147 -11.94 -0.24 -7.92
CA THR A 147 -11.75 0.81 -8.93
C THR A 147 -10.28 1.21 -9.06
N ASP A 148 -9.44 0.85 -8.09
CA ASP A 148 -8.03 1.20 -8.03
C ASP A 148 -7.19 0.12 -7.34
N MET A 149 -5.87 0.15 -7.55
CA MET A 149 -4.88 -0.65 -6.81
C MET A 149 -4.03 0.27 -5.91
N CYS A 150 -4.69 1.20 -5.20
CA CYS A 150 -4.03 2.21 -4.40
C CYS A 150 -3.11 1.57 -3.34
N PRO A 151 -1.86 2.05 -3.15
CA PRO A 151 -1.02 1.62 -2.04
C PRO A 151 -1.59 2.06 -0.69
N PHE A 152 -2.25 3.21 -0.62
CA PHE A 152 -2.84 3.72 0.61
C PHE A 152 -4.07 2.89 1.01
N ARG A 153 -3.89 2.04 2.02
CA ARG A 153 -4.88 1.08 2.49
C ARG A 153 -4.70 0.74 3.95
N ALA A 154 -5.78 0.29 4.59
CA ALA A 154 -5.79 -0.22 5.95
C ALA A 154 -6.36 -1.62 6.00
N ILE A 155 -5.82 -2.49 6.85
CA ILE A 155 -6.31 -3.86 7.03
C ILE A 155 -6.19 -4.25 8.50
N ARG A 156 -7.14 -5.01 9.01
CA ARG A 156 -7.06 -5.62 10.33
C ARG A 156 -5.88 -6.59 10.38
N ARG A 157 -5.07 -6.53 11.44
CA ARG A 157 -3.82 -7.29 11.54
C ARG A 157 -4.02 -8.80 11.36
N ASP A 158 -4.94 -9.38 12.10
CA ASP A 158 -5.21 -10.82 12.03
C ASP A 158 -5.72 -11.24 10.64
N ALA A 159 -6.50 -10.38 9.97
CA ALA A 159 -6.90 -10.62 8.59
C ALA A 159 -5.68 -10.63 7.66
N LEU A 160 -4.75 -9.67 7.79
CA LEU A 160 -3.52 -9.61 7.00
C LEU A 160 -2.64 -10.86 7.21
N GLU A 161 -2.45 -11.28 8.45
CA GLU A 161 -1.68 -12.49 8.79
C GLU A 161 -2.30 -13.74 8.15
N ASN A 162 -3.62 -13.88 8.20
CA ASN A 162 -4.36 -14.99 7.61
C ASN A 162 -4.34 -14.98 6.06
N LEU A 163 -4.11 -13.83 5.41
CA LEU A 163 -3.93 -13.79 3.95
C LEU A 163 -2.66 -14.54 3.51
N GLY A 164 -1.64 -14.69 4.36
CA GLY A 164 -0.42 -15.40 4.03
C GLY A 164 0.26 -14.82 2.79
N MET A 165 0.55 -13.53 2.80
CA MET A 165 1.15 -12.79 1.68
C MET A 165 2.49 -13.40 1.26
N ARG A 166 2.74 -13.48 -0.06
CA ARG A 166 3.95 -14.14 -0.64
C ARG A 166 4.63 -13.33 -1.73
N GLU A 167 3.96 -12.28 -2.24
CA GLU A 167 4.52 -11.46 -3.31
C GLU A 167 5.64 -10.56 -2.80
N GLU A 168 6.80 -10.67 -3.42
CA GLU A 168 8.01 -9.97 -2.99
C GLU A 168 8.23 -8.62 -3.68
N THR A 169 7.43 -8.35 -4.72
CA THR A 169 7.64 -7.20 -5.61
C THR A 169 6.36 -6.36 -5.78
N TYR A 170 6.19 -5.71 -6.93
CA TYR A 170 5.07 -4.80 -7.22
C TYR A 170 3.67 -5.46 -7.26
N GLY A 171 3.60 -6.79 -7.28
CA GLY A 171 2.33 -7.51 -7.21
C GLY A 171 1.70 -7.56 -5.82
N TRP A 172 2.37 -7.08 -4.77
CA TRP A 172 1.89 -7.10 -3.38
C TRP A 172 0.48 -6.54 -3.22
N ASN A 173 0.24 -5.37 -3.79
CA ASN A 173 -1.07 -4.71 -3.69
C ASN A 173 -2.18 -5.52 -4.35
N LEU A 174 -1.91 -6.10 -5.51
CA LEU A 174 -2.86 -6.96 -6.22
C LEU A 174 -3.08 -8.28 -5.48
N GLU A 175 -2.02 -8.93 -4.99
CA GLU A 175 -2.13 -10.16 -4.21
C GLU A 175 -3.02 -9.96 -2.98
N MET A 176 -2.84 -8.85 -2.25
CA MET A 176 -3.67 -8.51 -1.09
C MET A 176 -5.15 -8.37 -1.47
N GLN A 177 -5.47 -7.62 -2.53
CA GLN A 177 -6.84 -7.46 -3.00
C GLN A 177 -7.47 -8.79 -3.43
N MET A 178 -6.72 -9.63 -4.16
CA MET A 178 -7.19 -10.96 -4.59
C MET A 178 -7.47 -11.87 -3.40
N LYS A 179 -6.52 -11.95 -2.46
CA LYS A 179 -6.64 -12.81 -1.29
C LYS A 179 -7.74 -12.34 -0.34
N ALA A 180 -7.86 -11.01 -0.13
CA ALA A 180 -8.95 -10.43 0.64
C ALA A 180 -10.32 -10.77 0.04
N ALA A 181 -10.49 -10.59 -1.27
CA ALA A 181 -11.73 -10.94 -1.96
C ALA A 181 -12.04 -12.44 -1.85
N ARG A 182 -11.03 -13.29 -2.01
CA ARG A 182 -11.16 -14.75 -1.95
C ARG A 182 -11.46 -15.26 -0.55
N ALA A 183 -10.90 -14.63 0.48
CA ALA A 183 -11.17 -14.94 1.88
C ALA A 183 -12.54 -14.40 2.36
N GLY A 184 -13.28 -13.69 1.50
CA GLY A 184 -14.57 -13.11 1.85
C GLY A 184 -14.47 -11.97 2.87
N LEU A 185 -13.33 -11.26 2.93
CA LEU A 185 -13.20 -10.10 3.81
C LEU A 185 -14.21 -9.02 3.41
N ARG A 186 -14.72 -8.30 4.41
CA ARG A 186 -15.57 -7.14 4.21
C ARG A 186 -14.70 -5.97 3.73
N VAL A 187 -14.76 -5.70 2.42
CA VAL A 187 -13.91 -4.69 1.76
C VAL A 187 -14.68 -3.41 1.52
N LEU A 188 -14.05 -2.26 1.76
CA LEU A 188 -14.55 -0.93 1.44
C LEU A 188 -13.53 -0.18 0.58
N GLU A 189 -14.00 0.55 -0.42
CA GLU A 189 -13.21 1.59 -1.11
C GLU A 189 -13.69 2.98 -0.71
N VAL A 190 -12.76 3.83 -0.26
CA VAL A 190 -13.02 5.24 0.05
C VAL A 190 -12.29 6.16 -0.94
N PRO A 191 -12.91 7.27 -1.40
CA PRO A 191 -12.22 8.24 -2.22
C PRO A 191 -11.06 8.85 -1.43
N VAL A 192 -9.85 8.90 -2.02
CA VAL A 192 -8.70 9.60 -1.43
C VAL A 192 -8.08 10.54 -2.46
N ASN A 193 -7.57 11.67 -2.01
CA ASN A 193 -6.83 12.57 -2.88
C ASN A 193 -5.44 12.02 -3.19
N HIS A 194 -4.87 12.46 -4.31
CA HIS A 194 -3.56 11.99 -4.75
C HIS A 194 -2.76 13.13 -5.35
N ARG A 195 -1.55 13.33 -4.85
CA ARG A 195 -0.62 14.39 -5.25
C ARG A 195 0.40 13.87 -6.27
N ARG A 196 1.13 14.76 -6.91
CA ARG A 196 2.37 14.39 -7.61
C ARG A 196 3.40 13.98 -6.57
N ARG A 197 4.28 13.05 -6.97
CA ARG A 197 5.49 12.74 -6.17
C ARG A 197 6.24 14.03 -5.85
N ALA A 198 6.64 14.18 -4.60
CA ALA A 198 7.40 15.35 -4.16
C ALA A 198 8.87 15.31 -4.59
N GLY A 199 9.38 14.13 -5.03
CA GLY A 199 10.75 13.96 -5.51
C GLY A 199 11.00 12.58 -6.11
N GLY A 200 12.22 12.36 -6.61
CA GLY A 200 12.68 11.08 -7.16
C GLY A 200 12.06 10.70 -8.51
N GLU A 201 12.50 9.56 -9.03
CA GLU A 201 11.95 8.98 -10.28
C GLU A 201 11.05 7.79 -9.97
N SER A 202 9.93 7.67 -10.73
CA SER A 202 9.07 6.49 -10.61
C SER A 202 9.81 5.22 -11.02
N LYS A 203 9.94 4.27 -10.11
CA LYS A 203 10.63 3.00 -10.36
C LYS A 203 9.77 1.99 -11.12
N VAL A 204 8.49 2.27 -11.28
CA VAL A 204 7.50 1.40 -11.96
C VAL A 204 7.02 2.00 -13.28
N SER A 205 6.86 3.32 -13.36
CA SER A 205 6.33 4.01 -14.52
C SER A 205 7.38 4.97 -15.12
N GLY A 206 7.58 4.89 -16.43
CA GLY A 206 8.48 5.80 -17.16
C GLY A 206 9.28 5.15 -18.28
N THR A 207 9.40 3.82 -18.30
CA THR A 207 10.02 3.10 -19.41
C THR A 207 9.10 1.99 -19.92
N LEU A 208 9.09 1.77 -21.25
CA LEU A 208 8.36 0.65 -21.88
C LEU A 208 8.74 -0.70 -21.23
N ARG A 209 10.01 -0.87 -20.88
CA ARG A 209 10.53 -2.08 -20.22
C ARG A 209 9.97 -2.24 -18.81
N GLY A 210 9.90 -1.16 -18.02
CA GLY A 210 9.32 -1.17 -16.66
C GLY A 210 7.83 -1.49 -16.68
N THR A 211 7.09 -0.92 -17.64
CA THR A 211 5.66 -1.19 -17.83
C THR A 211 5.40 -2.66 -18.21
N PHE A 212 6.23 -3.23 -19.12
CA PHE A 212 6.09 -4.64 -19.53
C PHE A 212 6.42 -5.59 -18.37
N VAL A 213 7.47 -5.32 -17.60
CA VAL A 213 7.85 -6.11 -16.42
C VAL A 213 6.77 -6.03 -15.33
N ALA A 214 6.23 -4.85 -15.05
CA ALA A 214 5.14 -4.69 -14.09
C ALA A 214 3.86 -5.43 -14.56
N GLY A 215 3.50 -5.29 -15.84
CA GLY A 215 2.35 -5.98 -16.44
C GLY A 215 2.48 -7.51 -16.39
N SER A 216 3.64 -8.06 -16.75
CA SER A 216 3.88 -9.51 -16.69
C SER A 216 3.82 -10.06 -15.26
N ARG A 217 4.29 -9.31 -14.27
CA ARG A 217 4.20 -9.69 -12.85
C ARG A 217 2.77 -9.63 -12.33
N ILE A 218 1.99 -8.64 -12.74
CA ILE A 218 0.55 -8.57 -12.44
C ILE A 218 -0.15 -9.83 -12.96
N VAL A 219 0.08 -10.20 -14.22
CA VAL A 219 -0.49 -11.42 -14.81
C VAL A 219 -0.01 -12.69 -14.07
N ALA A 220 1.28 -12.79 -13.77
CA ALA A 220 1.82 -13.92 -13.02
C ALA A 220 1.21 -14.03 -11.62
N THR A 221 1.01 -12.92 -10.92
CA THR A 221 0.36 -12.87 -9.60
C THR A 221 -1.11 -13.30 -9.70
N LEU A 222 -1.84 -12.81 -10.72
CA LEU A 222 -3.22 -13.23 -11.01
C LEU A 222 -3.31 -14.75 -11.18
N LEU A 223 -2.46 -15.33 -12.04
CA LEU A 223 -2.46 -16.76 -12.30
C LEU A 223 -2.07 -17.57 -11.06
N ARG A 224 -1.03 -17.14 -10.34
CA ARG A 224 -0.57 -17.83 -9.13
C ARG A 224 -1.64 -17.86 -8.03
N VAL A 225 -2.25 -16.71 -7.76
CA VAL A 225 -3.29 -16.62 -6.70
C VAL A 225 -4.56 -17.33 -7.13
N ALA A 226 -4.96 -17.26 -8.41
CA ALA A 226 -6.14 -17.98 -8.92
C ALA A 226 -5.97 -19.50 -8.87
N ALA A 227 -4.75 -19.99 -9.14
CA ALA A 227 -4.42 -21.43 -9.15
C ALA A 227 -4.16 -22.01 -7.75
N SER A 228 -3.94 -21.18 -6.73
CA SER A 228 -3.70 -21.66 -5.36
C SER A 228 -4.97 -22.30 -4.78
N PRO A 229 -4.92 -23.40 -4.00
CA PRO A 229 -6.11 -23.98 -3.37
C PRO A 229 -6.80 -22.95 -2.47
N LYS A 230 -8.14 -23.05 -2.34
CA LYS A 230 -8.85 -22.27 -1.33
C LYS A 230 -8.41 -22.80 0.03
N GLY A 231 -7.73 -22.01 0.83
CA GLY A 231 -7.44 -22.31 2.23
C GLY A 231 -8.71 -22.26 3.05
#